data_8b20cb4d121439ebe88d4e078aac0cea
#
_entry.id   8b20cb4d121439ebe88d4e078aac0cea
#
_cell.length_a   1.000
_cell.length_b   1.000
_cell.length_c   1.000
_cell.angle_alpha   90.00
_cell.angle_beta   90.00
_cell.angle_gamma   90.00
#
_symmetry.space_group_name_H-M   'P 1'
#
loop_
_entity.id
_entity.type
_entity.pdbx_description
1 polymer ?
#
loop_
_entity_poly.entity_id
_entity_poly.type
_entity_poly.pdbx_seq_one_letter_code
_entity_poly.pdbx_strand_id
1 'polypeptide(L)'
;MQFRLMRNFIVVAEELHMHRAAERLNMAQPALSQQIKTLEDRLGVLLFSRANRRLTLTPAGEAFLSKTRVAILMTDQAILDARQTARGEQGVLNLGCVSSAIFDSKLPAALRLLHEKWPAISLSMMTGNVQTLYTGVQSNQLDVAIIRAPLPLLPDDLQSRPFTTEKAVLALPRQHSLAGSAALTLASVKEEKWIALRDPEGMGLEQYFYDACHSAGIQPDVVQNATDVPTVISLVSAGFGIAMLPASAKAICVQNVVFVDILDRLRKSELTLVCHRIIRSEVLKKLMSILDHT
;
A
#
# COMPACT_ATOMS: atom_id res chain seq x y z
N MET A 1 -26.07 -20.05 -18.84
CA MET A 1 -26.97 -21.20 -19.05
C MET A 1 -26.32 -22.56 -18.75
N GLN A 2 -25.06 -22.80 -19.10
CA GLN A 2 -24.35 -24.07 -18.81
C GLN A 2 -24.15 -24.36 -17.33
N PHE A 3 -23.80 -23.36 -16.53
CA PHE A 3 -23.54 -23.54 -15.09
C PHE A 3 -24.74 -24.06 -14.28
N ARG A 4 -25.98 -23.70 -14.65
CA ARG A 4 -27.17 -24.21 -13.99
C ARG A 4 -27.34 -25.71 -14.23
N LEU A 5 -27.10 -26.18 -15.45
CA LEU A 5 -27.16 -27.63 -15.79
C LEU A 5 -26.08 -28.40 -14.99
N MET A 6 -24.89 -27.84 -14.87
CA MET A 6 -23.80 -28.44 -14.10
C MET A 6 -24.12 -28.53 -12.60
N ARG A 7 -24.69 -27.48 -12.00
CA ARG A 7 -25.13 -27.50 -10.60
C ARG A 7 -26.21 -28.56 -10.36
N ASN A 8 -27.20 -28.63 -11.26
CA ASN A 8 -28.27 -29.63 -11.18
C ASN A 8 -27.73 -31.05 -11.33
N PHE A 9 -26.76 -31.25 -12.22
CA PHE A 9 -26.08 -32.53 -12.37
C PHE A 9 -25.35 -32.95 -11.08
N ILE A 10 -24.65 -32.04 -10.40
CA ILE A 10 -23.98 -32.34 -9.12
C ILE A 10 -24.99 -32.79 -8.09
N VAL A 11 -26.12 -32.11 -7.95
CA VAL A 11 -27.15 -32.50 -6.98
C VAL A 11 -27.75 -33.87 -7.30
N VAL A 12 -28.01 -34.17 -8.58
CA VAL A 12 -28.49 -35.52 -8.99
C VAL A 12 -27.44 -36.60 -8.73
N ALA A 13 -26.14 -36.29 -8.93
CA ALA A 13 -25.03 -37.21 -8.65
C ALA A 13 -24.84 -37.46 -7.15
N GLU A 14 -25.15 -36.51 -6.29
CA GLU A 14 -25.11 -36.66 -4.82
C GLU A 14 -26.29 -37.48 -4.29
N GLU A 15 -27.48 -37.22 -4.81
CA GLU A 15 -28.70 -37.91 -4.33
C GLU A 15 -28.85 -39.33 -4.97
N LEU A 16 -28.30 -39.57 -6.11
CA LEU A 16 -28.51 -40.79 -6.92
C LEU A 16 -29.99 -41.18 -7.03
N HIS A 17 -30.88 -40.19 -6.94
CA HIS A 17 -32.32 -40.31 -6.97
C HIS A 17 -33.00 -39.08 -7.54
N MET A 18 -33.64 -39.18 -8.70
CA MET A 18 -34.18 -38.02 -9.42
C MET A 18 -35.23 -37.26 -8.62
N HIS A 19 -36.09 -37.93 -7.87
CA HIS A 19 -37.14 -37.29 -7.12
C HIS A 19 -36.56 -36.47 -5.96
N ARG A 20 -35.68 -37.03 -5.14
CA ARG A 20 -34.99 -36.32 -4.06
C ARG A 20 -34.15 -35.15 -4.55
N ALA A 21 -33.46 -35.32 -5.66
CA ALA A 21 -32.69 -34.22 -6.29
C ALA A 21 -33.62 -33.08 -6.73
N ALA A 22 -34.78 -33.40 -7.29
CA ALA A 22 -35.78 -32.41 -7.71
C ALA A 22 -36.36 -31.65 -6.50
N GLU A 23 -36.68 -32.35 -5.41
CA GLU A 23 -37.13 -31.73 -4.16
C GLU A 23 -36.07 -30.78 -3.59
N ARG A 24 -34.78 -31.24 -3.51
CA ARG A 24 -33.65 -30.40 -3.04
C ARG A 24 -33.43 -29.16 -3.89
N LEU A 25 -33.76 -29.24 -5.19
CA LEU A 25 -33.63 -28.11 -6.13
C LEU A 25 -34.93 -27.27 -6.25
N ASN A 26 -35.99 -27.60 -5.49
CA ASN A 26 -37.29 -26.96 -5.55
C ASN A 26 -37.84 -26.90 -7.00
N MET A 27 -37.78 -28.02 -7.72
CA MET A 27 -38.24 -28.09 -9.09
C MET A 27 -38.98 -29.41 -9.40
N ALA A 28 -39.79 -29.41 -10.45
CA ALA A 28 -40.49 -30.61 -10.88
C ALA A 28 -39.52 -31.65 -11.43
N GLN A 29 -39.66 -32.91 -11.04
CA GLN A 29 -38.81 -34.03 -11.49
C GLN A 29 -38.73 -34.13 -13.03
N PRO A 30 -39.82 -33.97 -13.83
CA PRO A 30 -39.72 -34.00 -15.27
C PRO A 30 -38.81 -32.92 -15.85
N ALA A 31 -38.87 -31.69 -15.27
CA ALA A 31 -38.00 -30.61 -15.67
C ALA A 31 -36.52 -30.88 -15.37
N LEU A 32 -36.21 -31.41 -14.18
CA LEU A 32 -34.84 -31.84 -13.87
C LEU A 32 -34.34 -32.94 -14.82
N SER A 33 -35.17 -33.97 -15.08
CA SER A 33 -34.82 -35.04 -16.01
C SER A 33 -34.53 -34.49 -17.41
N GLN A 34 -35.31 -33.53 -17.88
CA GLN A 34 -35.07 -32.89 -19.19
C GLN A 34 -33.77 -32.08 -19.19
N GLN A 35 -33.41 -31.42 -18.10
CA GLN A 35 -32.17 -30.70 -18.00
C GLN A 35 -30.94 -31.61 -18.00
N ILE A 36 -31.01 -32.74 -17.30
CA ILE A 36 -29.95 -33.75 -17.33
C ILE A 36 -29.80 -34.30 -18.71
N LYS A 37 -30.91 -34.68 -19.38
CA LYS A 37 -30.86 -35.14 -20.79
C LYS A 37 -30.24 -34.10 -21.72
N THR A 38 -30.62 -32.82 -21.58
CA THR A 38 -30.02 -31.71 -22.35
C THR A 38 -28.51 -31.61 -22.13
N LEU A 39 -28.03 -31.86 -20.90
CA LEU A 39 -26.61 -31.90 -20.59
C LEU A 39 -25.91 -33.07 -21.29
N GLU A 40 -26.47 -34.27 -21.17
CA GLU A 40 -25.94 -35.50 -21.81
C GLU A 40 -25.93 -35.38 -23.34
N ASP A 41 -27.00 -34.87 -23.93
CA ASP A 41 -27.09 -34.62 -25.38
C ASP A 41 -25.98 -33.67 -25.87
N ARG A 42 -25.69 -32.61 -25.09
CA ARG A 42 -24.62 -31.64 -25.42
C ARG A 42 -23.21 -32.24 -25.29
N LEU A 43 -23.03 -33.12 -24.31
CA LEU A 43 -21.75 -33.79 -24.10
C LEU A 43 -21.53 -34.99 -25.03
N GLY A 44 -22.60 -35.49 -25.66
CA GLY A 44 -22.58 -36.68 -26.51
C GLY A 44 -22.33 -37.97 -25.74
N VAL A 45 -22.49 -37.96 -24.41
CA VAL A 45 -22.29 -39.13 -23.55
C VAL A 45 -23.31 -39.16 -22.43
N LEU A 46 -23.68 -40.34 -21.98
CA LEU A 46 -24.54 -40.52 -20.80
C LEU A 46 -23.71 -40.38 -19.54
N LEU A 47 -24.19 -39.54 -18.62
CA LEU A 47 -23.58 -39.34 -17.31
C LEU A 47 -24.18 -40.26 -16.25
N PHE A 48 -25.42 -40.70 -16.44
CA PHE A 48 -26.12 -41.61 -15.55
C PHE A 48 -26.51 -42.90 -16.29
N SER A 49 -26.46 -44.02 -15.56
CA SER A 49 -27.00 -45.32 -15.97
C SER A 49 -28.24 -45.62 -15.10
N ARG A 50 -29.25 -46.20 -15.75
CA ARG A 50 -30.48 -46.67 -15.10
C ARG A 50 -30.53 -48.20 -15.21
N ALA A 51 -29.83 -48.88 -14.35
CA ALA A 51 -29.87 -50.34 -14.25
C ALA A 51 -30.56 -50.80 -12.98
N ASN A 52 -31.35 -51.88 -13.03
CA ASN A 52 -32.01 -52.48 -11.88
C ASN A 52 -32.84 -51.47 -11.00
N ARG A 53 -33.54 -50.52 -11.65
CA ARG A 53 -34.32 -49.47 -11.01
C ARG A 53 -33.49 -48.54 -10.14
N ARG A 54 -32.16 -48.53 -10.27
CA ARG A 54 -31.26 -47.61 -9.52
C ARG A 54 -30.60 -46.64 -10.51
N LEU A 55 -30.43 -45.42 -10.05
CA LEU A 55 -29.67 -44.40 -10.76
C LEU A 55 -28.22 -44.43 -10.26
N THR A 56 -27.27 -44.60 -11.13
CA THR A 56 -25.82 -44.62 -10.83
C THR A 56 -25.07 -43.75 -11.81
N LEU A 57 -23.90 -43.25 -11.46
CA LEU A 57 -23.01 -42.56 -12.38
C LEU A 57 -22.39 -43.59 -13.36
N THR A 58 -22.19 -43.14 -14.58
CA THR A 58 -21.30 -43.83 -15.54
C THR A 58 -19.85 -43.44 -15.26
N PRO A 59 -18.82 -44.14 -15.81
CA PRO A 59 -17.44 -43.68 -15.73
C PRO A 59 -17.25 -42.26 -16.28
N ALA A 60 -17.98 -41.89 -17.34
CA ALA A 60 -18.01 -40.53 -17.87
C ALA A 60 -18.65 -39.55 -16.89
N GLY A 61 -19.74 -39.98 -16.18
CA GLY A 61 -20.39 -39.21 -15.16
C GLY A 61 -19.46 -38.91 -13.97
N GLU A 62 -18.69 -39.89 -13.49
CA GLU A 62 -17.71 -39.73 -12.43
C GLU A 62 -16.60 -38.75 -12.81
N ALA A 63 -16.02 -38.91 -13.99
CA ALA A 63 -14.99 -38.04 -14.54
C ALA A 63 -15.54 -36.59 -14.67
N PHE A 64 -16.75 -36.44 -15.19
CA PHE A 64 -17.41 -35.14 -15.33
C PHE A 64 -17.74 -34.50 -13.98
N LEU A 65 -18.20 -35.28 -12.99
CA LEU A 65 -18.51 -34.78 -11.63
C LEU A 65 -17.29 -34.16 -10.94
N SER A 66 -16.15 -34.87 -11.01
CA SER A 66 -14.90 -34.40 -10.44
C SER A 66 -14.50 -33.01 -10.97
N LYS A 67 -14.55 -32.83 -12.30
CA LYS A 67 -14.17 -31.55 -12.94
C LYS A 67 -15.22 -30.45 -12.78
N THR A 68 -16.48 -30.82 -12.82
CA THR A 68 -17.61 -29.88 -12.66
C THR A 68 -17.66 -29.25 -11.28
N ARG A 69 -17.37 -29.99 -10.22
CA ARG A 69 -17.25 -29.45 -8.87
C ARG A 69 -16.20 -28.34 -8.78
N VAL A 70 -15.03 -28.59 -9.34
CA VAL A 70 -13.94 -27.58 -9.37
C VAL A 70 -14.35 -26.35 -10.19
N ALA A 71 -14.98 -26.55 -11.35
CA ALA A 71 -15.42 -25.45 -12.20
C ALA A 71 -16.47 -24.55 -11.54
N ILE A 72 -17.41 -25.13 -10.81
CA ILE A 72 -18.41 -24.38 -10.05
C ILE A 72 -17.76 -23.60 -8.90
N LEU A 73 -16.86 -24.22 -8.14
CA LEU A 73 -16.12 -23.54 -7.07
C LEU A 73 -15.31 -22.33 -7.60
N MET A 74 -14.60 -22.53 -8.72
CA MET A 74 -13.86 -21.44 -9.37
C MET A 74 -14.77 -20.29 -9.84
N THR A 75 -15.96 -20.63 -10.36
CA THR A 75 -16.92 -19.60 -10.77
C THR A 75 -17.46 -18.82 -9.60
N ASP A 76 -17.82 -19.48 -8.50
CA ASP A 76 -18.32 -18.83 -7.30
C ASP A 76 -17.22 -17.94 -6.67
N GLN A 77 -15.96 -18.40 -6.68
CA GLN A 77 -14.82 -17.58 -6.26
C GLN A 77 -14.63 -16.35 -7.15
N ALA A 78 -14.69 -16.50 -8.46
CA ALA A 78 -14.57 -15.38 -9.40
C ALA A 78 -15.65 -14.30 -9.18
N ILE A 79 -16.88 -14.72 -8.86
CA ILE A 79 -17.96 -13.79 -8.52
C ILE A 79 -17.66 -13.05 -7.21
N LEU A 80 -17.13 -13.75 -6.21
CA LEU A 80 -16.74 -13.17 -4.93
C LEU A 80 -15.61 -12.15 -5.13
N ASP A 81 -14.56 -12.54 -5.86
CA ASP A 81 -13.40 -11.70 -6.16
C ASP A 81 -13.82 -10.41 -6.88
N ALA A 82 -14.68 -10.53 -7.90
CA ALA A 82 -15.21 -9.37 -8.62
C ALA A 82 -15.95 -8.40 -7.69
N ARG A 83 -16.76 -8.92 -6.76
CA ARG A 83 -17.48 -8.11 -5.77
C ARG A 83 -16.54 -7.46 -4.76
N GLN A 84 -15.55 -8.19 -4.25
CA GLN A 84 -14.56 -7.67 -3.31
C GLN A 84 -13.70 -6.59 -3.96
N THR A 85 -13.25 -6.80 -5.21
CA THR A 85 -12.51 -5.80 -5.99
C THR A 85 -13.35 -4.53 -6.19
N ALA A 86 -14.61 -4.68 -6.59
CA ALA A 86 -15.52 -3.54 -6.77
C ALA A 86 -15.77 -2.74 -5.47
N ARG A 87 -15.64 -3.38 -4.30
CA ARG A 87 -15.74 -2.73 -2.98
C ARG A 87 -14.39 -2.27 -2.44
N GLY A 88 -13.30 -2.48 -3.15
CA GLY A 88 -11.93 -2.21 -2.69
C GLY A 88 -11.52 -3.06 -1.47
N GLU A 89 -12.16 -4.21 -1.25
CA GLU A 89 -11.84 -5.13 -0.15
C GLU A 89 -10.63 -6.00 -0.47
N GLN A 90 -10.24 -6.05 -1.75
CA GLN A 90 -9.01 -6.62 -2.27
C GLN A 90 -8.44 -5.74 -3.39
N GLY A 91 -7.17 -5.88 -3.67
CA GLY A 91 -6.45 -5.14 -4.71
C GLY A 91 -5.06 -4.75 -4.25
N VAL A 92 -4.41 -3.86 -4.98
CA VAL A 92 -3.07 -3.36 -4.67
C VAL A 92 -3.17 -1.87 -4.37
N LEU A 93 -2.51 -1.44 -3.29
CA LEU A 93 -2.24 -0.03 -3.00
C LEU A 93 -0.78 0.27 -3.36
N ASN A 94 -0.56 1.07 -4.39
CA ASN A 94 0.77 1.53 -4.78
C ASN A 94 1.07 2.84 -4.05
N LEU A 95 1.87 2.78 -2.99
CA LEU A 95 2.21 3.90 -2.14
C LEU A 95 3.68 4.29 -2.30
N GLY A 96 3.93 5.53 -2.68
CA GLY A 96 5.27 6.11 -2.69
C GLY A 96 5.51 6.93 -1.41
N CYS A 97 6.73 6.93 -0.89
CA CYS A 97 7.07 7.84 0.19
C CYS A 97 8.55 8.23 0.20
N VAL A 98 8.86 9.42 0.67
CA VAL A 98 10.24 9.79 0.98
C VAL A 98 10.75 8.95 2.15
N SER A 99 12.04 8.65 2.18
CA SER A 99 12.63 7.77 3.21
C SER A 99 12.32 8.23 4.65
N SER A 100 12.26 9.55 4.88
CA SER A 100 11.93 10.12 6.19
C SER A 100 10.47 9.86 6.64
N ALA A 101 9.54 9.60 5.72
CA ALA A 101 8.15 9.34 6.06
C ALA A 101 7.93 7.94 6.68
N ILE A 102 8.85 7.00 6.42
CA ILE A 102 8.79 5.64 6.98
C ILE A 102 8.94 5.66 8.51
N PHE A 103 9.66 6.64 9.03
CA PHE A 103 9.92 6.78 10.46
C PHE A 103 8.87 7.64 11.19
N ASP A 104 7.93 8.22 10.47
CA ASP A 104 6.76 8.89 11.06
C ASP A 104 5.79 7.83 11.61
N SER A 105 5.27 8.05 12.82
CA SER A 105 4.39 7.07 13.48
C SER A 105 3.01 6.94 12.85
N LYS A 106 2.54 7.97 12.13
CA LYS A 106 1.20 8.01 11.54
C LYS A 106 1.07 7.03 10.37
N LEU A 107 2.09 6.91 9.51
CA LEU A 107 2.04 6.02 8.36
C LEU A 107 1.92 4.53 8.76
N PRO A 108 2.81 3.96 9.60
CA PRO A 108 2.67 2.58 10.05
C PRO A 108 1.36 2.30 10.78
N ALA A 109 0.85 3.26 11.57
CA ALA A 109 -0.43 3.12 12.26
C ALA A 109 -1.60 3.02 11.26
N ALA A 110 -1.62 3.87 10.23
CA ALA A 110 -2.64 3.83 9.18
C ALA A 110 -2.58 2.53 8.36
N LEU A 111 -1.37 2.09 8.00
CA LEU A 111 -1.17 0.84 7.25
C LEU A 111 -1.57 -0.40 8.08
N ARG A 112 -1.30 -0.41 9.39
CA ARG A 112 -1.76 -1.47 10.29
C ARG A 112 -3.29 -1.54 10.31
N LEU A 113 -3.99 -0.42 10.48
CA LEU A 113 -5.45 -0.37 10.47
C LEU A 113 -6.03 -0.81 9.12
N LEU A 114 -5.37 -0.45 8.00
CA LEU A 114 -5.76 -0.91 6.67
C LEU A 114 -5.68 -2.43 6.57
N HIS A 115 -4.56 -3.01 7.01
CA HIS A 115 -4.33 -4.45 6.97
C HIS A 115 -5.30 -5.23 7.89
N GLU A 116 -5.56 -4.73 9.11
CA GLU A 116 -6.49 -5.34 10.05
C GLU A 116 -7.93 -5.36 9.50
N LYS A 117 -8.38 -4.27 8.86
CA LYS A 117 -9.74 -4.16 8.32
C LYS A 117 -9.93 -4.86 6.99
N TRP A 118 -8.91 -4.89 6.15
CA TRP A 118 -8.96 -5.45 4.78
C TRP A 118 -7.68 -6.24 4.47
N PRO A 119 -7.54 -7.44 5.03
CA PRO A 119 -6.30 -8.24 4.91
C PRO A 119 -6.00 -8.73 3.48
N ALA A 120 -6.99 -8.71 2.58
CA ALA A 120 -6.81 -9.05 1.17
C ALA A 120 -6.28 -7.88 0.31
N ILE A 121 -6.04 -6.69 0.90
CA ILE A 121 -5.34 -5.60 0.23
C ILE A 121 -3.83 -5.84 0.30
N SER A 122 -3.21 -5.93 -0.86
CA SER A 122 -1.75 -5.96 -0.99
C SER A 122 -1.18 -4.55 -1.02
N LEU A 123 -0.06 -4.34 -0.33
CA LEU A 123 0.65 -3.07 -0.31
C LEU A 123 1.92 -3.19 -1.16
N SER A 124 2.06 -2.30 -2.15
CA SER A 124 3.30 -2.08 -2.91
C SER A 124 3.88 -0.73 -2.47
N MET A 125 5.03 -0.75 -1.80
CA MET A 125 5.68 0.48 -1.34
C MET A 125 6.94 0.77 -2.15
N MET A 126 7.10 2.04 -2.52
CA MET A 126 8.29 2.56 -3.19
C MET A 126 8.83 3.77 -2.43
N THR A 127 10.15 3.81 -2.26
CA THR A 127 10.83 5.02 -1.76
C THR A 127 11.52 5.77 -2.91
N GLY A 128 11.57 7.08 -2.78
CA GLY A 128 12.19 7.93 -3.79
C GLY A 128 12.33 9.38 -3.32
N ASN A 129 12.94 10.21 -4.15
CA ASN A 129 12.95 11.66 -3.94
C ASN A 129 11.61 12.29 -4.35
N VAL A 130 11.41 13.55 -4.02
CA VAL A 130 10.16 14.30 -4.27
C VAL A 130 9.75 14.22 -5.76
N GLN A 131 10.68 14.41 -6.68
CA GLN A 131 10.38 14.40 -8.13
C GLN A 131 9.96 13.02 -8.63
N THR A 132 10.68 11.97 -8.24
CA THR A 132 10.36 10.59 -8.66
C THR A 132 8.96 10.19 -8.18
N LEU A 133 8.65 10.49 -6.93
CA LEU A 133 7.35 10.14 -6.34
C LEU A 133 6.21 10.96 -6.96
N TYR A 134 6.44 12.23 -7.18
CA TYR A 134 5.51 13.11 -7.88
C TYR A 134 5.18 12.60 -9.29
N THR A 135 6.21 12.27 -10.07
CA THR A 135 6.05 11.69 -11.42
C THR A 135 5.32 10.34 -11.38
N GLY A 136 5.59 9.53 -10.35
CA GLY A 136 4.90 8.26 -10.13
C GLY A 136 3.39 8.43 -9.93
N VAL A 137 2.95 9.45 -9.18
CA VAL A 137 1.53 9.77 -9.03
C VAL A 137 0.96 10.28 -10.35
N GLN A 138 1.64 11.22 -11.02
CA GLN A 138 1.18 11.80 -12.28
C GLN A 138 1.00 10.75 -13.39
N SER A 139 1.88 9.76 -13.44
CA SER A 139 1.81 8.65 -14.41
C SER A 139 0.91 7.49 -14.01
N ASN A 140 0.20 7.58 -12.87
CA ASN A 140 -0.61 6.50 -12.30
C ASN A 140 0.18 5.23 -11.93
N GLN A 141 1.50 5.31 -11.78
CA GLN A 141 2.32 4.23 -11.21
C GLN A 141 2.13 4.13 -9.70
N LEU A 142 1.79 5.25 -9.06
CA LEU A 142 1.44 5.34 -7.65
C LEU A 142 0.01 5.85 -7.50
N ASP A 143 -0.74 5.24 -6.59
CA ASP A 143 -2.05 5.73 -6.19
C ASP A 143 -1.93 6.99 -5.31
N VAL A 144 -0.87 7.04 -4.51
CA VAL A 144 -0.60 8.11 -3.55
C VAL A 144 0.88 8.19 -3.23
N ALA A 145 1.37 9.40 -2.97
CA ALA A 145 2.71 9.63 -2.47
C ALA A 145 2.70 10.48 -1.20
N ILE A 146 3.57 10.14 -0.24
CA ILE A 146 3.86 10.96 0.95
C ILE A 146 5.23 11.59 0.72
N ILE A 147 5.23 12.88 0.46
CA ILE A 147 6.43 13.64 0.10
C ILE A 147 6.60 14.84 1.04
N ARG A 148 7.80 15.37 1.12
CA ARG A 148 8.12 16.47 2.02
C ARG A 148 8.06 17.81 1.30
N ALA A 149 7.39 18.76 1.94
CA ALA A 149 7.34 20.15 1.48
C ALA A 149 8.71 20.86 1.67
N PRO A 150 9.01 21.87 0.85
CA PRO A 150 8.16 22.43 -0.20
C PRO A 150 8.00 21.51 -1.42
N LEU A 151 6.85 21.65 -2.08
CA LEU A 151 6.47 20.85 -3.24
C LEU A 151 6.58 21.67 -4.53
N PRO A 152 6.71 21.01 -5.70
CA PRO A 152 6.53 21.67 -6.98
C PRO A 152 5.10 22.17 -7.14
N LEU A 153 4.88 23.05 -8.12
CA LEU A 153 3.53 23.40 -8.53
C LEU A 153 2.81 22.14 -8.99
N LEU A 154 1.67 21.88 -8.36
CA LEU A 154 0.84 20.73 -8.72
C LEU A 154 -0.04 21.07 -9.93
N PRO A 155 -0.15 20.18 -10.94
CA PRO A 155 -1.14 20.31 -11.99
C PRO A 155 -2.57 20.23 -11.43
N ASP A 156 -3.54 20.67 -12.21
CA ASP A 156 -4.94 20.78 -11.81
C ASP A 156 -5.59 19.41 -11.47
N ASP A 157 -5.08 18.33 -12.03
CA ASP A 157 -5.56 16.97 -11.82
C ASP A 157 -4.99 16.33 -10.54
N LEU A 158 -3.95 16.92 -9.94
CA LEU A 158 -3.40 16.49 -8.64
C LEU A 158 -3.89 17.37 -7.51
N GLN A 159 -3.85 16.82 -6.32
CA GLN A 159 -4.11 17.53 -5.06
C GLN A 159 -3.10 17.12 -4.00
N SER A 160 -2.86 18.04 -3.09
CA SER A 160 -2.07 17.76 -1.89
C SER A 160 -2.87 18.08 -0.63
N ARG A 161 -2.57 17.36 0.43
CA ARG A 161 -3.07 17.68 1.77
C ARG A 161 -1.98 17.43 2.81
N PRO A 162 -1.92 18.22 3.89
CA PRO A 162 -1.00 17.96 4.99
C PRO A 162 -1.19 16.54 5.53
N PHE A 163 -0.07 15.84 5.77
CA PHE A 163 -0.07 14.51 6.38
C PHE A 163 0.34 14.60 7.84
N THR A 164 1.55 15.16 8.12
CA THR A 164 2.05 15.44 9.46
C THR A 164 3.08 16.55 9.41
N THR A 165 3.32 17.17 10.57
CA THR A 165 4.36 18.20 10.72
C THR A 165 5.24 17.86 11.91
N GLU A 166 6.54 18.11 11.79
CA GLU A 166 7.51 17.82 12.83
C GLU A 166 8.59 18.91 12.93
N LYS A 167 9.28 18.97 14.07
CA LYS A 167 10.44 19.83 14.24
C LYS A 167 11.65 19.25 13.54
N ALA A 168 12.63 20.09 13.22
CA ALA A 168 13.96 19.65 12.86
C ALA A 168 14.82 19.43 14.10
N VAL A 169 15.82 18.57 13.95
CA VAL A 169 16.85 18.29 14.95
C VAL A 169 18.23 18.27 14.29
N LEU A 170 19.28 18.48 15.06
CA LEU A 170 20.65 18.29 14.62
C LEU A 170 21.08 16.84 14.92
N ALA A 171 21.66 16.17 13.95
CA ALA A 171 22.34 14.90 14.10
C ALA A 171 23.85 15.17 14.18
N LEU A 172 24.49 14.76 15.26
CA LEU A 172 25.89 14.98 15.55
C LEU A 172 26.60 13.64 15.80
N PRO A 173 27.88 13.49 15.41
CA PRO A 173 28.67 12.36 15.88
C PRO A 173 28.69 12.35 17.43
N ARG A 174 28.61 11.18 18.06
CA ARG A 174 28.61 11.06 19.54
C ARG A 174 29.84 11.71 20.19
N GLN A 175 30.97 11.75 19.49
CA GLN A 175 32.22 12.33 19.98
C GLN A 175 32.34 13.84 19.72
N HIS A 176 31.33 14.46 19.12
CA HIS A 176 31.32 15.89 18.85
C HIS A 176 31.29 16.70 20.14
N SER A 177 32.02 17.79 20.20
CA SER A 177 32.13 18.64 21.40
C SER A 177 30.76 19.13 21.93
N LEU A 178 29.80 19.31 21.05
CA LEU A 178 28.44 19.75 21.35
C LEU A 178 27.43 18.61 21.55
N ALA A 179 27.84 17.34 21.47
CA ALA A 179 26.93 16.19 21.58
C ALA A 179 26.22 16.07 22.94
N GLY A 180 26.79 16.66 24.01
CA GLY A 180 26.21 16.69 25.35
C GLY A 180 25.22 17.84 25.57
N SER A 181 24.98 18.70 24.60
CA SER A 181 24.08 19.84 24.73
C SER A 181 22.62 19.38 24.69
N ALA A 182 21.76 19.95 25.54
CA ALA A 182 20.33 19.65 25.51
C ALA A 182 19.65 20.22 24.26
N ALA A 183 20.08 21.40 23.82
CA ALA A 183 19.63 22.05 22.59
C ALA A 183 20.68 23.04 22.08
N LEU A 184 20.67 23.31 20.79
CA LEU A 184 21.63 24.17 20.10
C LEU A 184 20.90 25.20 19.22
N THR A 185 21.53 26.36 18.99
CA THR A 185 21.13 27.25 17.90
C THR A 185 21.90 26.90 16.63
N LEU A 186 21.34 27.17 15.46
CA LEU A 186 22.06 27.01 14.22
C LEU A 186 23.34 27.88 14.18
N ALA A 187 23.30 29.07 14.80
CA ALA A 187 24.46 29.94 14.91
C ALA A 187 25.62 29.28 15.68
N SER A 188 25.36 28.41 16.66
CA SER A 188 26.39 27.71 17.43
C SER A 188 27.15 26.62 16.65
N VAL A 189 26.62 26.23 15.50
CA VAL A 189 27.18 25.19 14.61
C VAL A 189 27.52 25.74 13.20
N LYS A 190 27.62 27.05 13.05
CA LYS A 190 27.85 27.71 11.77
C LYS A 190 29.18 27.33 11.08
N GLU A 191 30.21 27.02 11.88
CA GLU A 191 31.55 26.65 11.40
C GLU A 191 31.70 25.13 11.15
N GLU A 192 30.62 24.35 11.41
CA GLU A 192 30.66 22.91 11.24
C GLU A 192 30.51 22.51 9.76
N LYS A 193 31.05 21.36 9.43
CA LYS A 193 30.86 20.71 8.13
C LYS A 193 29.50 20.07 8.08
N TRP A 194 28.75 20.32 7.02
CA TRP A 194 27.38 19.83 6.87
C TRP A 194 27.26 18.69 5.87
N ILE A 195 26.38 17.77 6.20
CA ILE A 195 25.88 16.74 5.31
C ILE A 195 24.46 17.11 4.98
N ALA A 196 24.17 17.40 3.71
CA ALA A 196 22.84 17.76 3.24
C ALA A 196 22.15 16.57 2.55
N LEU A 197 20.82 16.57 2.64
CA LEU A 197 20.02 15.66 1.82
C LEU A 197 19.90 16.29 0.42
N ARG A 198 20.02 15.50 -0.62
CA ARG A 198 19.91 15.96 -1.99
C ARG A 198 18.51 15.72 -2.52
N ASP A 199 17.73 16.77 -2.60
CA ASP A 199 16.43 16.82 -3.26
C ASP A 199 16.55 17.65 -4.56
N PRO A 200 15.55 17.63 -5.44
CA PRO A 200 15.49 18.58 -6.55
C PRO A 200 15.43 20.03 -6.06
N GLU A 201 16.03 20.94 -6.83
CA GLU A 201 16.12 22.36 -6.51
C GLU A 201 14.76 22.95 -6.11
N GLY A 202 14.72 23.66 -5.00
CA GLY A 202 13.51 24.29 -4.48
C GLY A 202 12.53 23.34 -3.75
N MET A 203 12.91 22.08 -3.50
CA MET A 203 12.00 21.07 -2.95
C MET A 203 12.57 20.36 -1.73
N GLY A 204 11.66 19.73 -0.97
CA GLY A 204 11.96 18.75 0.05
C GLY A 204 12.81 19.24 1.22
N LEU A 205 13.61 18.34 1.77
CA LEU A 205 14.47 18.63 2.93
C LEU A 205 15.68 19.50 2.57
N GLU A 206 16.17 19.43 1.34
CA GLU A 206 17.27 20.29 0.90
C GLU A 206 16.87 21.76 0.98
N GLN A 207 15.75 22.13 0.37
CA GLN A 207 15.26 23.50 0.42
C GLN A 207 14.92 23.93 1.86
N TYR A 208 14.27 23.03 2.62
CA TYR A 208 13.99 23.32 4.03
C TYR A 208 15.25 23.60 4.85
N PHE A 209 16.35 22.88 4.62
CA PHE A 209 17.63 23.10 5.27
C PHE A 209 18.25 24.46 4.89
N TYR A 210 18.28 24.79 3.60
CA TYR A 210 18.84 26.08 3.19
C TYR A 210 18.00 27.26 3.67
N ASP A 211 16.67 27.15 3.69
CA ASP A 211 15.78 28.18 4.24
C ASP A 211 16.04 28.40 5.73
N ALA A 212 16.25 27.33 6.51
CA ALA A 212 16.57 27.40 7.91
C ALA A 212 17.94 28.08 8.15
N CYS A 213 18.96 27.71 7.41
CA CYS A 213 20.28 28.32 7.49
C CYS A 213 20.23 29.82 7.10
N HIS A 214 19.55 30.15 6.01
CA HIS A 214 19.36 31.53 5.58
C HIS A 214 18.65 32.37 6.65
N SER A 215 17.58 31.84 7.25
CA SER A 215 16.84 32.51 8.32
C SER A 215 17.70 32.76 9.57
N ALA A 216 18.70 31.92 9.82
CA ALA A 216 19.66 32.06 10.90
C ALA A 216 20.89 32.91 10.51
N GLY A 217 20.96 33.43 9.27
CA GLY A 217 22.09 34.19 8.76
C GLY A 217 23.37 33.36 8.55
N ILE A 218 23.21 32.07 8.23
CA ILE A 218 24.32 31.12 8.09
C ILE A 218 24.44 30.70 6.62
N GLN A 219 25.68 30.61 6.15
CA GLN A 219 26.03 29.94 4.91
C GLN A 219 26.69 28.61 5.25
N PRO A 220 25.98 27.46 5.09
CA PRO A 220 26.50 26.15 5.50
C PRO A 220 27.63 25.69 4.58
N ASP A 221 28.71 25.16 5.15
CA ASP A 221 29.77 24.44 4.43
C ASP A 221 29.33 22.99 4.20
N VAL A 222 28.66 22.75 3.07
CA VAL A 222 28.15 21.39 2.71
C VAL A 222 29.26 20.59 2.03
N VAL A 223 29.82 19.65 2.75
CA VAL A 223 30.95 18.80 2.29
C VAL A 223 30.48 17.46 1.71
N GLN A 224 29.29 16.99 2.05
CA GLN A 224 28.72 15.74 1.55
C GLN A 224 27.22 15.90 1.27
N ASN A 225 26.76 15.14 0.26
CA ASN A 225 25.36 15.02 -0.05
C ASN A 225 24.93 13.55 -0.03
N ALA A 226 23.70 13.26 0.39
CA ALA A 226 23.12 11.94 0.38
C ALA A 226 21.67 11.99 -0.13
N THR A 227 21.17 10.89 -0.66
CA THR A 227 19.84 10.82 -1.30
C THR A 227 18.72 10.42 -0.33
N ASP A 228 19.05 9.98 0.88
CA ASP A 228 18.09 9.51 1.89
C ASP A 228 18.61 9.72 3.32
N VAL A 229 17.68 9.77 4.27
CA VAL A 229 17.98 10.02 5.69
C VAL A 229 18.87 8.95 6.32
N PRO A 230 18.68 7.64 6.10
CA PRO A 230 19.61 6.63 6.62
C PRO A 230 21.05 6.82 6.19
N THR A 231 21.28 7.18 4.91
CA THR A 231 22.61 7.47 4.39
C THR A 231 23.22 8.72 5.04
N VAL A 232 22.44 9.79 5.23
CA VAL A 232 22.90 10.97 5.99
C VAL A 232 23.36 10.58 7.38
N ILE A 233 22.53 9.81 8.12
CA ILE A 233 22.86 9.36 9.48
C ILE A 233 24.13 8.50 9.51
N SER A 234 24.32 7.64 8.51
CA SER A 234 25.52 6.83 8.37
C SER A 234 26.77 7.68 8.20
N LEU A 235 26.71 8.73 7.37
CA LEU A 235 27.82 9.68 7.17
C LEU A 235 28.12 10.48 8.44
N VAL A 236 27.07 10.91 9.19
CA VAL A 236 27.25 11.54 10.51
C VAL A 236 27.93 10.60 11.47
N SER A 237 27.49 9.33 11.53
CA SER A 237 28.11 8.29 12.38
C SER A 237 29.58 8.07 12.06
N ALA A 238 29.97 8.22 10.79
CA ALA A 238 31.35 8.10 10.33
C ALA A 238 32.19 9.38 10.56
N GLY A 239 31.58 10.46 11.09
CA GLY A 239 32.30 11.71 11.40
C GLY A 239 32.56 12.64 10.23
N PHE A 240 31.84 12.51 9.11
CA PHE A 240 32.00 13.40 7.94
C PHE A 240 31.44 14.80 8.18
N GLY A 241 30.60 14.99 9.18
CA GLY A 241 30.00 16.27 9.51
C GLY A 241 28.75 16.09 10.37
N ILE A 242 27.98 17.17 10.46
CA ILE A 242 26.67 17.20 11.13
C ILE A 242 25.54 17.30 10.10
N ALA A 243 24.30 17.03 10.51
CA ALA A 243 23.15 17.17 9.62
C ALA A 243 21.94 17.75 10.35
N MET A 244 21.06 18.46 9.61
CA MET A 244 19.74 18.84 10.07
C MET A 244 18.72 17.88 9.48
N LEU A 245 17.97 17.20 10.34
CA LEU A 245 17.04 16.14 9.97
C LEU A 245 15.68 16.35 10.64
N PRO A 246 14.60 15.76 10.13
CA PRO A 246 13.32 15.74 10.81
C PRO A 246 13.40 14.93 12.10
N ALA A 247 12.61 15.30 13.12
CA ALA A 247 12.66 14.66 14.44
C ALA A 247 12.34 13.16 14.42
N SER A 248 11.56 12.70 13.44
CA SER A 248 11.28 11.28 13.19
C SER A 248 12.55 10.45 12.93
N ALA A 249 13.63 11.08 12.44
CA ALA A 249 14.93 10.44 12.26
C ALA A 249 15.53 9.88 13.56
N LYS A 250 15.09 10.37 14.74
CA LYS A 250 15.46 9.82 16.06
C LYS A 250 15.09 8.33 16.21
N ALA A 251 14.10 7.85 15.43
CA ALA A 251 13.72 6.44 15.41
C ALA A 251 14.80 5.52 14.80
N ILE A 252 15.74 6.09 14.04
CA ILE A 252 16.87 5.37 13.48
C ILE A 252 17.96 5.30 14.54
N CYS A 253 18.01 4.20 15.28
CA CYS A 253 18.99 3.98 16.33
C CYS A 253 20.37 3.61 15.74
N VAL A 254 21.29 4.57 15.69
CA VAL A 254 22.69 4.34 15.33
C VAL A 254 23.58 4.69 16.51
N GLN A 255 24.51 3.80 16.88
CA GLN A 255 25.29 3.89 18.14
C GLN A 255 26.12 5.18 18.25
N ASN A 256 26.65 5.71 17.16
CA ASN A 256 27.59 6.83 17.16
C ASN A 256 26.95 8.17 16.75
N VAL A 257 25.63 8.27 16.80
CA VAL A 257 24.91 9.52 16.49
C VAL A 257 24.11 9.97 17.71
N VAL A 258 24.10 11.26 17.95
CA VAL A 258 23.29 11.93 18.97
C VAL A 258 22.40 12.96 18.26
N PHE A 259 21.13 13.01 18.63
CA PHE A 259 20.20 14.01 18.13
C PHE A 259 20.00 15.11 19.17
N VAL A 260 20.21 16.35 18.77
CA VAL A 260 20.09 17.54 19.63
C VAL A 260 18.99 18.44 19.10
N ASP A 261 18.16 18.98 19.97
CA ASP A 261 17.07 19.85 19.58
C ASP A 261 17.58 21.22 19.12
N ILE A 262 16.85 21.87 18.21
CA ILE A 262 17.16 23.20 17.69
C ILE A 262 16.33 24.24 18.43
N LEU A 263 17.00 25.27 18.97
CA LEU A 263 16.36 26.38 19.71
C LEU A 263 15.74 27.43 18.79
N ASP A 264 16.24 27.54 17.56
CA ASP A 264 15.72 28.51 16.59
C ASP A 264 14.24 28.27 16.30
N ARG A 265 13.48 29.32 16.09
CA ARG A 265 12.06 29.25 15.72
C ARG A 265 11.92 28.92 14.23
N LEU A 266 12.25 27.70 13.87
CA LEU A 266 12.11 27.23 12.51
C LEU A 266 10.65 26.91 12.17
N ARG A 267 10.29 27.06 10.89
CA ARG A 267 9.07 26.47 10.34
C ARG A 267 9.12 24.95 10.57
N LYS A 268 7.99 24.36 10.94
CA LYS A 268 7.93 22.88 11.02
C LYS A 268 8.12 22.28 9.64
N SER A 269 8.86 21.19 9.58
CA SER A 269 8.96 20.36 8.37
C SER A 269 7.66 19.60 8.19
N GLU A 270 7.12 19.60 6.98
CA GLU A 270 5.81 19.04 6.66
C GLU A 270 5.94 17.86 5.72
N LEU A 271 5.32 16.74 6.07
CA LEU A 271 4.99 15.66 5.16
C LEU A 271 3.61 15.93 4.56
N THR A 272 3.50 15.78 3.26
CA THR A 272 2.30 16.07 2.49
C THR A 272 1.92 14.85 1.68
N LEU A 273 0.66 14.51 1.68
CA LEU A 273 0.08 13.45 0.85
C LEU A 273 -0.31 14.05 -0.50
N VAL A 274 0.13 13.44 -1.58
CA VAL A 274 -0.20 13.83 -2.96
C VAL A 274 -0.88 12.66 -3.67
N CYS A 275 -2.01 12.93 -4.31
CA CYS A 275 -2.75 11.97 -5.12
C CYS A 275 -3.54 12.69 -6.21
N HIS A 276 -4.16 11.93 -7.13
CA HIS A 276 -5.10 12.52 -8.07
C HIS A 276 -6.31 13.13 -7.36
N ARG A 277 -6.79 14.26 -7.87
CA ARG A 277 -8.00 14.94 -7.33
C ARG A 277 -9.23 14.05 -7.41
N ILE A 278 -9.35 13.28 -8.51
CA ILE A 278 -10.40 12.28 -8.67
C ILE A 278 -9.83 10.91 -8.29
N ILE A 279 -10.11 10.47 -7.07
CA ILE A 279 -9.66 9.18 -6.56
C ILE A 279 -10.55 8.08 -7.14
N ARG A 280 -10.00 7.30 -8.06
CA ARG A 280 -10.68 6.15 -8.69
C ARG A 280 -10.45 4.84 -7.92
N SER A 281 -9.31 4.71 -7.24
CA SER A 281 -8.95 3.52 -6.45
C SER A 281 -9.82 3.45 -5.19
N GLU A 282 -10.67 2.42 -5.08
CA GLU A 282 -11.46 2.16 -3.87
C GLU A 282 -10.55 1.81 -2.68
N VAL A 283 -9.41 1.19 -2.94
CA VAL A 283 -8.39 0.89 -1.93
C VAL A 283 -7.81 2.19 -1.36
N LEU A 284 -7.46 3.16 -2.23
CA LEU A 284 -6.98 4.47 -1.77
C LEU A 284 -8.04 5.20 -0.96
N LYS A 285 -9.32 5.16 -1.34
CA LYS A 285 -10.41 5.77 -0.56
C LYS A 285 -10.47 5.23 0.87
N LYS A 286 -10.23 3.93 1.07
CA LYS A 286 -10.16 3.31 2.39
C LYS A 286 -8.99 3.82 3.21
N LEU A 287 -7.78 3.91 2.62
CA LEU A 287 -6.64 4.54 3.30
C LEU A 287 -6.94 5.98 3.69
N MET A 288 -7.52 6.77 2.76
CA MET A 288 -7.88 8.17 3.04
C MET A 288 -8.88 8.29 4.19
N SER A 289 -9.90 7.42 4.24
CA SER A 289 -10.86 7.37 5.35
C SER A 289 -10.19 7.05 6.70
N ILE A 290 -9.19 6.17 6.74
CA ILE A 290 -8.42 5.92 7.96
C ILE A 290 -7.67 7.19 8.39
N LEU A 291 -7.00 7.84 7.44
CA LEU A 291 -6.18 9.04 7.70
C LEU A 291 -7.01 10.24 8.16
N ASP A 292 -8.29 10.31 7.79
CA ASP A 292 -9.21 11.37 8.24
C ASP A 292 -9.64 11.20 9.70
N HIS A 293 -9.50 9.99 10.26
CA HIS A 293 -9.89 9.66 11.63
C HIS A 293 -8.70 9.46 12.58
N THR A 294 -7.46 9.61 12.09
CA THR A 294 -6.20 9.48 12.83
C THR A 294 -5.46 10.81 12.89
#